data_f78b2860e658cb563d3a65350d76b189
#
_entry.id   f78b2860e658cb563d3a65350d76b189
#
_cell.length_a   1.000
_cell.length_b   1.000
_cell.length_c   1.000
_cell.angle_alpha   90.00
_cell.angle_beta   90.00
_cell.angle_gamma   90.00
#
_symmetry.space_group_name_H-M   'P 1'
#
loop_
_entity.id
_entity.type
_entity.pdbx_description
1 polymer ?
#
loop_
_entity_poly.entity_id
_entity_poly.type
_entity_poly.pdbx_seq_one_letter_code
_entity_poly.pdbx_strand_id
1 'polypeptide(L)'
;MEFYLSHLEEYVKNMYLKFGFTEPHQIDMTRIAASLNIWIHYEHVNSMMIKHDGMYSIILNSSLSRKKQWEDFAHELCHVLKHAGNQLNMNQMFRELQEFQANQFMYHFCVPTFMLLKLDFPQLRCHAVKMIADLFHVTDEFASKRIELFEKRQIGMEFHKAWTDSLQIAAEDRALTAMMKMNSHAIKESHDALTPLPKALNSFLPLKDKQHIC
;
A
#
# COMPACT_ATOMS: atom_id res chain seq x y z
N MET A 1 -8.78 10.73 -0.07
CA MET A 1 -7.49 10.04 -0.39
C MET A 1 -7.83 8.68 -1.00
N GLU A 2 -7.20 8.31 -2.09
CA GLU A 2 -7.37 6.98 -2.68
C GLU A 2 -6.48 5.99 -1.93
N PHE A 3 -7.07 4.91 -1.41
CA PHE A 3 -6.35 3.87 -0.69
C PHE A 3 -5.87 2.79 -1.68
N TYR A 4 -4.57 2.60 -1.80
CA TYR A 4 -4.00 1.58 -2.67
C TYR A 4 -3.78 0.27 -1.90
N LEU A 5 -4.41 -0.79 -2.38
CA LEU A 5 -4.24 -2.12 -1.81
C LEU A 5 -2.83 -2.66 -2.09
N SER A 6 -2.24 -3.35 -1.11
CA SER A 6 -1.02 -4.13 -1.33
C SER A 6 -1.34 -5.40 -2.12
N HIS A 7 -0.31 -6.07 -2.66
CA HIS A 7 -0.48 -7.34 -3.37
C HIS A 7 -1.21 -8.40 -2.52
N LEU A 8 -0.95 -8.44 -1.20
CA LEU A 8 -1.65 -9.36 -0.30
C LEU A 8 -3.12 -8.98 -0.15
N GLU A 9 -3.43 -7.69 0.00
CA GLU A 9 -4.81 -7.20 0.14
C GLU A 9 -5.61 -7.41 -1.15
N GLU A 10 -4.99 -7.19 -2.32
CA GLU A 10 -5.60 -7.51 -3.62
C GLU A 10 -5.83 -9.00 -3.81
N TYR A 11 -4.86 -9.82 -3.43
CA TYR A 11 -4.99 -11.27 -3.48
C TYR A 11 -6.18 -11.75 -2.64
N VAL A 12 -6.28 -11.29 -1.39
CA VAL A 12 -7.41 -11.59 -0.49
C VAL A 12 -8.72 -11.08 -1.09
N LYS A 13 -8.79 -9.83 -1.56
CA LYS A 13 -9.99 -9.28 -2.21
C LYS A 13 -10.45 -10.15 -3.36
N ASN A 14 -9.54 -10.55 -4.25
CA ASN A 14 -9.86 -11.37 -5.41
C ASN A 14 -10.37 -12.77 -5.01
N MET A 15 -9.84 -13.35 -3.93
CA MET A 15 -10.36 -14.60 -3.37
C MET A 15 -11.81 -14.44 -2.88
N TYR A 16 -12.08 -13.41 -2.09
CA TYR A 16 -13.43 -13.13 -1.57
C TYR A 16 -14.45 -12.90 -2.68
N LEU A 17 -14.07 -12.16 -3.72
CA LEU A 17 -14.92 -11.94 -4.89
C LEU A 17 -15.22 -13.26 -5.64
N LYS A 18 -14.25 -14.17 -5.76
CA LYS A 18 -14.46 -15.50 -6.32
C LYS A 18 -15.40 -16.36 -5.48
N PHE A 19 -15.40 -16.21 -4.16
CA PHE A 19 -16.34 -16.87 -3.25
C PHE A 19 -17.73 -16.22 -3.25
N GLY A 20 -17.89 -15.06 -3.90
CA GLY A 20 -19.14 -14.29 -3.91
C GLY A 20 -19.37 -13.50 -2.61
N PHE A 21 -18.32 -13.19 -1.85
CA PHE A 21 -18.42 -12.45 -0.60
C PHE A 21 -17.94 -11.01 -0.77
N THR A 22 -18.85 -10.06 -0.57
CA THR A 22 -18.60 -8.62 -0.68
C THR A 22 -18.81 -7.86 0.63
N GLU A 23 -19.48 -8.51 1.59
CA GLU A 23 -19.87 -7.96 2.88
C GLU A 23 -19.50 -8.92 4.03
N PRO A 24 -19.22 -8.42 5.26
CA PRO A 24 -18.78 -9.26 6.36
C PRO A 24 -19.71 -10.40 6.72
N HIS A 25 -21.03 -10.16 6.72
CA HIS A 25 -22.05 -11.15 7.10
C HIS A 25 -22.13 -12.34 6.13
N GLN A 26 -21.53 -12.23 4.94
CA GLN A 26 -21.50 -13.32 3.94
C GLN A 26 -20.36 -14.30 4.20
N ILE A 27 -19.39 -13.93 5.02
CA ILE A 27 -18.21 -14.75 5.27
C ILE A 27 -18.59 -16.05 5.94
N ASP A 28 -18.27 -17.16 5.30
CA ASP A 28 -18.56 -18.51 5.78
C ASP A 28 -17.34 -19.41 5.57
N MET A 29 -16.74 -19.83 6.68
CA MET A 29 -15.55 -20.69 6.71
C MET A 29 -15.77 -22.00 5.95
N THR A 30 -16.95 -22.61 6.11
CA THR A 30 -17.28 -23.91 5.51
C THR A 30 -17.39 -23.78 3.99
N ARG A 31 -18.04 -22.71 3.51
CA ARG A 31 -18.13 -22.40 2.06
C ARG A 31 -16.76 -22.11 1.46
N ILE A 32 -15.91 -21.40 2.17
CA ILE A 32 -14.53 -21.14 1.74
C ILE A 32 -13.75 -22.44 1.59
N ALA A 33 -13.78 -23.28 2.62
CA ALA A 33 -13.11 -24.57 2.61
C ALA A 33 -13.61 -25.48 1.48
N ALA A 34 -14.91 -25.58 1.30
CA ALA A 34 -15.53 -26.36 0.23
C ALA A 34 -15.13 -25.85 -1.16
N SER A 35 -15.09 -24.53 -1.37
CA SER A 35 -14.67 -23.90 -2.64
C SER A 35 -13.21 -24.18 -2.99
N LEU A 36 -12.39 -24.51 -2.00
CA LEU A 36 -10.97 -24.82 -2.13
C LEU A 36 -10.66 -26.31 -2.06
N ASN A 37 -11.67 -27.17 -1.94
CA ASN A 37 -11.54 -28.61 -1.72
C ASN A 37 -10.70 -28.93 -0.45
N ILE A 38 -10.93 -28.18 0.62
CA ILE A 38 -10.28 -28.38 1.92
C ILE A 38 -11.28 -29.00 2.90
N TRP A 39 -10.86 -30.05 3.59
CA TRP A 39 -11.63 -30.69 4.63
C TRP A 39 -11.35 -30.04 5.98
N ILE A 40 -12.38 -29.76 6.77
CA ILE A 40 -12.24 -29.23 8.13
C ILE A 40 -12.59 -30.33 9.13
N HIS A 41 -11.69 -30.54 10.09
CA HIS A 41 -11.86 -31.44 11.21
C HIS A 41 -11.75 -30.69 12.53
N TYR A 42 -12.43 -31.13 13.57
CA TYR A 42 -12.40 -30.53 14.90
C TYR A 42 -11.91 -31.57 15.90
N GLU A 43 -10.69 -31.36 16.41
CA GLU A 43 -10.02 -32.31 17.31
C GLU A 43 -9.44 -31.60 18.54
N HIS A 44 -9.17 -32.35 19.62
CA HIS A 44 -8.51 -31.82 20.82
C HIS A 44 -6.98 -31.74 20.68
N VAL A 45 -6.53 -31.15 19.59
CA VAL A 45 -5.09 -30.93 19.30
C VAL A 45 -4.90 -29.48 18.84
N ASN A 46 -3.65 -29.02 18.74
CA ASN A 46 -3.38 -27.72 18.16
C ASN A 46 -3.85 -27.67 16.70
N SER A 47 -4.38 -26.52 16.29
CA SER A 47 -4.80 -26.30 14.92
C SER A 47 -3.61 -26.51 13.98
N MET A 48 -3.83 -27.22 12.86
CA MET A 48 -2.77 -27.51 11.88
C MET A 48 -3.35 -27.89 10.52
N MET A 49 -2.59 -27.66 9.46
CA MET A 49 -2.91 -28.21 8.14
C MET A 49 -2.23 -29.58 7.94
N ILE A 50 -2.92 -30.47 7.24
CA ILE A 50 -2.39 -31.75 6.80
C ILE A 50 -2.59 -31.90 5.30
N LYS A 51 -1.56 -32.42 4.63
CA LYS A 51 -1.64 -32.83 3.22
C LYS A 51 -1.45 -34.34 3.13
N HIS A 52 -2.44 -35.01 2.55
CA HIS A 52 -2.40 -36.46 2.31
C HIS A 52 -2.94 -36.76 0.90
N ASP A 53 -2.18 -37.45 0.08
CA ASP A 53 -2.53 -37.89 -1.29
C ASP A 53 -3.07 -36.75 -2.17
N GLY A 54 -2.48 -35.57 -2.06
CA GLY A 54 -2.89 -34.39 -2.84
C GLY A 54 -4.10 -33.65 -2.30
N MET A 55 -4.75 -34.18 -1.27
CA MET A 55 -5.87 -33.54 -0.55
C MET A 55 -5.35 -32.73 0.64
N TYR A 56 -6.04 -31.66 0.96
CA TYR A 56 -5.74 -30.81 2.11
C TYR A 56 -6.83 -30.92 3.16
N SER A 57 -6.41 -31.03 4.42
CA SER A 57 -7.28 -30.95 5.60
C SER A 57 -6.74 -29.91 6.55
N ILE A 58 -7.63 -29.15 7.18
CA ILE A 58 -7.33 -28.26 8.29
C ILE A 58 -7.99 -28.83 9.53
N ILE A 59 -7.18 -29.16 10.53
CA ILE A 59 -7.63 -29.56 11.85
C ILE A 59 -7.71 -28.31 12.71
N LEU A 60 -8.86 -28.05 13.31
CA LEU A 60 -9.09 -26.95 14.22
C LEU A 60 -9.23 -27.47 15.64
N ASN A 61 -8.61 -26.80 16.59
CA ASN A 61 -8.71 -27.15 18.01
C ASN A 61 -10.16 -26.95 18.49
N SER A 62 -10.82 -28.06 18.82
CA SER A 62 -12.22 -28.06 19.27
C SER A 62 -12.45 -27.38 20.63
N SER A 63 -11.40 -27.19 21.44
CA SER A 63 -11.45 -26.51 22.73
C SER A 63 -11.47 -24.98 22.61
N LEU A 64 -11.18 -24.42 21.44
CA LEU A 64 -11.16 -22.98 21.20
C LEU A 64 -12.56 -22.43 20.90
N SER A 65 -12.74 -21.13 21.15
CA SER A 65 -13.95 -20.43 20.73
C SER A 65 -14.08 -20.39 19.21
N ARG A 66 -15.31 -20.24 18.69
CA ARG A 66 -15.56 -20.14 17.24
C ARG A 66 -14.77 -19.00 16.61
N LYS A 67 -14.62 -17.87 17.28
CA LYS A 67 -13.80 -16.74 16.84
C LYS A 67 -12.34 -17.16 16.67
N LYS A 68 -11.78 -17.88 17.64
CA LYS A 68 -10.39 -18.33 17.58
C LYS A 68 -10.20 -19.44 16.53
N GLN A 69 -11.16 -20.34 16.38
CA GLN A 69 -11.14 -21.34 15.30
C GLN A 69 -11.14 -20.70 13.91
N TRP A 70 -11.86 -19.59 13.72
CA TRP A 70 -11.85 -18.82 12.47
C TRP A 70 -10.47 -18.18 12.20
N GLU A 71 -9.83 -17.59 13.21
CA GLU A 71 -8.48 -17.05 13.11
C GLU A 71 -7.46 -18.14 12.76
N ASP A 72 -7.49 -19.27 13.48
CA ASP A 72 -6.64 -20.42 13.23
C ASP A 72 -6.86 -21.01 11.83
N PHE A 73 -8.11 -21.13 11.39
CA PHE A 73 -8.41 -21.55 10.01
C PHE A 73 -7.73 -20.67 8.97
N ALA A 74 -7.80 -19.36 9.13
CA ALA A 74 -7.16 -18.42 8.19
C ALA A 74 -5.64 -18.55 8.20
N HIS A 75 -5.03 -18.81 9.36
CA HIS A 75 -3.60 -19.08 9.49
C HIS A 75 -3.21 -20.35 8.70
N GLU A 76 -3.89 -21.47 8.99
CA GLU A 76 -3.64 -22.75 8.33
C GLU A 76 -3.96 -22.72 6.83
N LEU A 77 -4.96 -21.92 6.43
CA LEU A 77 -5.28 -21.70 5.02
C LEU A 77 -4.11 -21.07 4.26
N CYS A 78 -3.36 -20.17 4.88
CA CYS A 78 -2.16 -19.62 4.26
C CYS A 78 -1.12 -20.71 3.95
N HIS A 79 -0.91 -21.64 4.88
CA HIS A 79 -0.01 -22.77 4.66
C HIS A 79 -0.48 -23.66 3.49
N VAL A 80 -1.78 -23.89 3.37
CA VAL A 80 -2.35 -24.63 2.22
C VAL A 80 -2.12 -23.91 0.90
N LEU A 81 -2.31 -22.58 0.86
CA LEU A 81 -2.34 -21.82 -0.39
C LEU A 81 -0.97 -21.36 -0.88
N LYS A 82 -0.04 -21.08 0.04
CA LYS A 82 1.21 -20.37 -0.29
C LYS A 82 2.47 -21.15 0.06
N HIS A 83 2.39 -22.09 1.00
CA HIS A 83 3.57 -22.75 1.49
C HIS A 83 3.65 -24.19 0.97
N ALA A 84 4.57 -24.40 0.03
CA ALA A 84 4.89 -25.74 -0.45
C ALA A 84 6.06 -26.32 0.35
N GLY A 85 5.97 -27.59 0.73
CA GLY A 85 7.07 -28.33 1.34
C GLY A 85 6.79 -28.86 2.75
N ASN A 86 7.66 -29.75 3.21
CA ASN A 86 7.58 -30.32 4.56
C ASN A 86 8.31 -29.40 5.55
N GLN A 87 7.58 -28.70 6.42
CA GLN A 87 8.12 -27.79 7.42
C GLN A 87 9.14 -28.46 8.38
N LEU A 88 9.06 -29.78 8.56
CA LEU A 88 9.99 -30.53 9.43
C LEU A 88 11.45 -30.51 8.94
N ASN A 89 11.66 -30.34 7.63
CA ASN A 89 13.01 -30.35 7.02
C ASN A 89 13.47 -28.95 6.58
N MET A 90 12.73 -27.90 6.92
CA MET A 90 13.06 -26.53 6.55
C MET A 90 14.06 -25.90 7.53
N ASN A 91 14.94 -25.02 6.99
CA ASN A 91 15.77 -24.14 7.78
C ASN A 91 14.88 -23.26 8.68
N GLN A 92 15.30 -23.02 9.92
CA GLN A 92 14.56 -22.23 10.92
C GLN A 92 14.16 -20.86 10.40
N MET A 93 15.06 -20.11 9.76
CA MET A 93 14.77 -18.79 9.19
C MET A 93 13.63 -18.83 8.15
N PHE A 94 13.61 -19.88 7.34
CA PHE A 94 12.57 -20.03 6.31
C PHE A 94 11.20 -20.35 6.93
N ARG A 95 11.20 -21.16 8.01
CA ARG A 95 9.99 -21.44 8.78
C ARG A 95 9.44 -20.17 9.45
N GLU A 96 10.29 -19.39 10.10
CA GLU A 96 9.90 -18.11 10.73
C GLU A 96 9.33 -17.14 9.71
N LEU A 97 9.89 -17.09 8.48
CA LEU A 97 9.32 -16.29 7.40
C LEU A 97 7.93 -16.78 6.98
N GLN A 98 7.72 -18.10 6.86
CA GLN A 98 6.41 -18.66 6.54
C GLN A 98 5.39 -18.35 7.63
N GLU A 99 5.74 -18.47 8.91
CA GLU A 99 4.89 -18.11 10.03
C GLU A 99 4.54 -16.62 10.04
N PHE A 100 5.52 -15.76 9.76
CA PHE A 100 5.25 -14.32 9.60
C PHE A 100 4.26 -14.06 8.46
N GLN A 101 4.44 -14.70 7.31
CA GLN A 101 3.54 -14.57 6.16
C GLN A 101 2.13 -15.11 6.47
N ALA A 102 2.04 -16.24 7.18
CA ALA A 102 0.77 -16.82 7.59
C ALA A 102 0.01 -15.89 8.54
N ASN A 103 0.71 -15.28 9.50
CA ASN A 103 0.14 -14.29 10.41
C ASN A 103 -0.34 -13.03 9.66
N GLN A 104 0.45 -12.51 8.71
CA GLN A 104 0.00 -11.37 7.89
C GLN A 104 -1.23 -11.72 7.05
N PHE A 105 -1.20 -12.88 6.40
CA PHE A 105 -2.36 -13.36 5.63
C PHE A 105 -3.61 -13.50 6.51
N MET A 106 -3.49 -14.12 7.67
CA MET A 106 -4.58 -14.31 8.63
C MET A 106 -5.28 -12.98 8.98
N TYR A 107 -4.51 -11.92 9.29
CA TYR A 107 -5.08 -10.62 9.62
C TYR A 107 -5.86 -10.01 8.44
N HIS A 108 -5.30 -10.09 7.24
CA HIS A 108 -5.96 -9.54 6.04
C HIS A 108 -7.10 -10.42 5.54
N PHE A 109 -7.04 -11.73 5.80
CA PHE A 109 -8.08 -12.66 5.38
C PHE A 109 -9.30 -12.58 6.31
N CYS A 110 -9.11 -12.68 7.62
CA CYS A 110 -10.24 -12.59 8.56
C CYS A 110 -10.96 -11.24 8.52
N VAL A 111 -10.22 -10.15 8.28
CA VAL A 111 -10.76 -8.78 8.23
C VAL A 111 -10.25 -8.08 6.98
N PRO A 112 -10.88 -8.29 5.82
CA PRO A 112 -10.41 -7.79 4.54
C PRO A 112 -10.43 -6.27 4.43
N THR A 113 -9.32 -5.68 3.96
CA THR A 113 -9.17 -4.22 3.82
C THR A 113 -10.28 -3.60 2.98
N PHE A 114 -10.68 -4.24 1.87
CA PHE A 114 -11.71 -3.71 0.97
C PHE A 114 -13.11 -3.66 1.63
N MET A 115 -13.36 -4.46 2.66
CA MET A 115 -14.56 -4.37 3.49
C MET A 115 -14.40 -3.32 4.58
N LEU A 116 -13.22 -3.21 5.22
CA LEU A 116 -12.93 -2.16 6.19
C LEU A 116 -13.12 -0.75 5.62
N LEU A 117 -12.70 -0.52 4.39
CA LEU A 117 -12.80 0.77 3.71
C LEU A 117 -14.24 1.25 3.48
N LYS A 118 -15.22 0.36 3.63
CA LYS A 118 -16.64 0.68 3.50
C LYS A 118 -17.33 1.00 4.83
N LEU A 119 -16.61 0.83 5.95
CA LEU A 119 -17.17 0.98 7.28
C LEU A 119 -17.00 2.39 7.82
N ASP A 120 -18.04 2.90 8.47
CA ASP A 120 -17.98 4.12 9.27
C ASP A 120 -17.47 3.77 10.67
N PHE A 121 -16.23 4.17 10.96
CA PHE A 121 -15.60 3.86 12.24
C PHE A 121 -16.10 4.78 13.36
N PRO A 122 -16.43 4.21 14.54
CA PRO A 122 -16.70 5.01 15.72
C PRO A 122 -15.46 5.82 16.12
N GLN A 123 -15.68 6.98 16.74
CA GLN A 123 -14.58 7.84 17.21
C GLN A 123 -13.74 7.19 18.32
N LEU A 124 -14.37 6.39 19.18
CA LEU A 124 -13.69 5.70 20.25
C LEU A 124 -13.11 4.37 19.75
N ARG A 125 -11.79 4.20 19.91
CA ARG A 125 -11.07 3.00 19.50
C ARG A 125 -11.67 1.71 20.08
N CYS A 126 -12.08 1.70 21.35
CA CYS A 126 -12.70 0.51 21.96
C CYS A 126 -14.00 0.12 21.25
N HIS A 127 -14.81 1.07 20.81
CA HIS A 127 -16.02 0.80 20.04
C HIS A 127 -15.70 0.29 18.63
N ALA A 128 -14.65 0.83 17.99
CA ALA A 128 -14.19 0.34 16.70
C ALA A 128 -13.70 -1.11 16.80
N VAL A 129 -12.92 -1.44 17.83
CA VAL A 129 -12.45 -2.82 18.08
C VAL A 129 -13.66 -3.77 18.25
N LYS A 130 -14.64 -3.39 19.09
CA LYS A 130 -15.82 -4.21 19.33
C LYS A 130 -16.64 -4.41 18.07
N MET A 131 -16.86 -3.33 17.29
CA MET A 131 -17.57 -3.39 16.02
C MET A 131 -16.90 -4.37 15.04
N ILE A 132 -15.57 -4.28 14.86
CA ILE A 132 -14.81 -5.17 13.97
C ILE A 132 -14.88 -6.61 14.48
N ALA A 133 -14.68 -6.83 15.78
CA ALA A 133 -14.72 -8.17 16.38
C ALA A 133 -16.07 -8.86 16.18
N ASP A 134 -17.16 -8.11 16.21
CA ASP A 134 -18.52 -8.67 16.04
C ASP A 134 -18.86 -8.83 14.55
N LEU A 135 -18.53 -7.86 13.69
CA LEU A 135 -18.81 -7.93 12.25
C LEU A 135 -18.04 -9.07 11.54
N PHE A 136 -16.78 -9.29 11.92
CA PHE A 136 -15.92 -10.27 11.24
C PHE A 136 -15.74 -11.57 12.04
N HIS A 137 -16.44 -11.71 13.16
CA HIS A 137 -16.39 -12.89 14.04
C HIS A 137 -14.97 -13.25 14.52
N VAL A 138 -14.16 -12.23 14.82
CA VAL A 138 -12.82 -12.38 15.38
C VAL A 138 -12.78 -11.99 16.86
N THR A 139 -11.68 -12.29 17.54
CA THR A 139 -11.49 -11.86 18.94
C THR A 139 -11.22 -10.36 19.03
N ASP A 140 -11.50 -9.76 20.18
CA ASP A 140 -11.25 -8.32 20.41
C ASP A 140 -9.75 -8.01 20.30
N GLU A 141 -8.88 -8.92 20.73
CA GLU A 141 -7.44 -8.82 20.59
C GLU A 141 -7.01 -8.80 19.11
N PHE A 142 -7.56 -9.72 18.33
CA PHE A 142 -7.34 -9.79 16.88
C PHE A 142 -7.80 -8.50 16.18
N ALA A 143 -9.01 -8.05 16.47
CA ALA A 143 -9.57 -6.83 15.92
C ALA A 143 -8.71 -5.60 16.25
N SER A 144 -8.25 -5.49 17.50
CA SER A 144 -7.34 -4.42 17.94
C SER A 144 -6.04 -4.41 17.16
N LYS A 145 -5.43 -5.59 16.97
CA LYS A 145 -4.19 -5.72 16.19
C LYS A 145 -4.41 -5.40 14.71
N ARG A 146 -5.53 -5.84 14.15
CA ARG A 146 -5.87 -5.56 12.75
C ARG A 146 -6.11 -4.07 12.48
N ILE A 147 -6.78 -3.37 13.40
CA ILE A 147 -6.95 -1.92 13.31
C ILE A 147 -5.59 -1.22 13.39
N GLU A 148 -4.71 -1.62 14.30
CA GLU A 148 -3.34 -1.07 14.39
C GLU A 148 -2.57 -1.20 13.06
N LEU A 149 -2.65 -2.38 12.43
CA LEU A 149 -2.02 -2.61 11.11
C LEU A 149 -2.61 -1.72 10.03
N PHE A 150 -3.93 -1.53 10.04
CA PHE A 150 -4.62 -0.67 9.09
C PHE A 150 -4.25 0.81 9.25
N GLU A 151 -4.24 1.31 10.50
CA GLU A 151 -3.82 2.68 10.83
C GLU A 151 -2.37 2.95 10.42
N LYS A 152 -1.44 2.04 10.76
CA LYS A 152 -0.03 2.16 10.37
C LYS A 152 0.14 2.25 8.85
N ARG A 153 -0.65 1.48 8.11
CA ARG A 153 -0.62 1.53 6.66
C ARG A 153 -1.17 2.84 6.11
N GLN A 154 -2.26 3.37 6.66
CA GLN A 154 -2.79 4.68 6.26
C GLN A 154 -1.76 5.79 6.48
N ILE A 155 -1.17 5.86 7.66
CA ILE A 155 -0.11 6.83 7.99
C ILE A 155 1.08 6.69 7.03
N GLY A 156 1.51 5.48 6.73
CA GLY A 156 2.59 5.22 5.78
C GLY A 156 2.27 5.71 4.36
N MET A 157 1.03 5.55 3.91
CA MET A 157 0.59 6.04 2.60
C MET A 157 0.54 7.57 2.56
N GLU A 158 0.05 8.22 3.63
CA GLU A 158 0.03 9.68 3.74
C GLU A 158 1.44 10.26 3.72
N PHE A 159 2.34 9.67 4.48
CA PHE A 159 3.76 10.07 4.48
C PHE A 159 4.39 9.89 3.11
N HIS A 160 4.19 8.74 2.46
CA HIS A 160 4.73 8.47 1.13
C HIS A 160 4.22 9.50 0.10
N LYS A 161 2.93 9.83 0.14
CA LYS A 161 2.35 10.84 -0.73
C LYS A 161 2.99 12.20 -0.48
N ALA A 162 3.03 12.67 0.76
CA ALA A 162 3.66 13.94 1.10
C ALA A 162 5.13 14.01 0.66
N TRP A 163 5.85 12.91 0.80
CA TRP A 163 7.23 12.79 0.35
C TRP A 163 7.35 12.90 -1.18
N THR A 164 6.54 12.17 -1.94
CA THR A 164 6.57 12.23 -3.42
C THR A 164 6.16 13.59 -3.94
N ASP A 165 5.12 14.22 -3.36
CA ASP A 165 4.69 15.56 -3.71
C ASP A 165 5.83 16.60 -3.48
N SER A 166 6.55 16.49 -2.36
CA SER A 166 7.70 17.37 -2.06
C SER A 166 8.86 17.20 -3.04
N LEU A 167 9.14 15.97 -3.47
CA LEU A 167 10.18 15.69 -4.48
C LEU A 167 9.80 16.27 -5.85
N GLN A 168 8.53 16.19 -6.22
CA GLN A 168 8.04 16.74 -7.48
C GLN A 168 8.16 18.27 -7.50
N ILE A 169 7.72 18.96 -6.44
CA ILE A 169 7.87 20.40 -6.27
C ILE A 169 9.35 20.82 -6.40
N ALA A 170 10.26 20.12 -5.71
CA ALA A 170 11.68 20.39 -5.78
C ALA A 170 12.29 20.13 -7.17
N ALA A 171 11.73 19.21 -7.96
CA ALA A 171 12.13 18.96 -9.33
C ALA A 171 11.66 20.09 -10.27
N GLU A 172 10.43 20.55 -10.10
CA GLU A 172 9.84 21.66 -10.85
C GLU A 172 10.59 22.97 -10.59
N ASP A 173 10.93 23.28 -9.34
CA ASP A 173 11.74 24.45 -8.96
C ASP A 173 13.12 24.41 -9.59
N ARG A 174 13.77 23.24 -9.63
CA ARG A 174 15.05 23.06 -10.30
C ARG A 174 14.96 23.29 -11.80
N ALA A 175 13.91 22.77 -12.44
CA ALA A 175 13.68 22.94 -13.87
C ALA A 175 13.42 24.42 -14.20
N LEU A 176 12.58 25.10 -13.42
CA LEU A 176 12.31 26.52 -13.57
C LEU A 176 13.57 27.38 -13.41
N THR A 177 14.38 27.09 -12.40
CA THR A 177 15.67 27.77 -12.16
C THR A 177 16.65 27.57 -13.33
N ALA A 178 16.70 26.37 -13.89
CA ALA A 178 17.52 26.06 -15.07
C ALA A 178 17.03 26.84 -16.30
N MET A 179 15.73 26.90 -16.55
CA MET A 179 15.16 27.69 -17.66
C MET A 179 15.43 29.19 -17.52
N MET A 180 15.30 29.75 -16.29
CA MET A 180 15.64 31.16 -16.04
C MET A 180 17.11 31.48 -16.32
N LYS A 181 18.03 30.58 -15.92
CA LYS A 181 19.48 30.73 -16.22
C LYS A 181 19.74 30.67 -17.72
N MET A 182 19.11 29.77 -18.45
CA MET A 182 19.26 29.69 -19.92
C MET A 182 18.73 30.95 -20.61
N ASN A 183 17.56 31.44 -20.21
CA ASN A 183 17.01 32.69 -20.77
C ASN A 183 17.87 33.90 -20.43
N SER A 184 18.44 34.01 -19.23
CA SER A 184 19.33 35.11 -18.86
C SER A 184 20.64 35.08 -19.67
N HIS A 185 21.15 33.87 -19.97
CA HIS A 185 22.34 33.72 -20.83
C HIS A 185 22.05 34.12 -22.27
N ALA A 186 20.91 33.69 -22.83
CA ALA A 186 20.49 34.06 -24.18
C ALA A 186 20.26 35.57 -24.34
N ILE A 187 19.67 36.24 -23.33
CA ILE A 187 19.52 37.71 -23.32
C ILE A 187 20.88 38.41 -23.28
N LYS A 188 21.83 37.90 -22.49
CA LYS A 188 23.15 38.47 -22.41
C LYS A 188 23.92 38.31 -23.72
N GLU A 189 23.86 37.15 -24.35
CA GLU A 189 24.48 36.93 -25.68
C GLU A 189 23.87 37.81 -26.75
N SER A 190 22.53 38.03 -26.74
CA SER A 190 21.88 38.91 -27.69
C SER A 190 22.26 40.41 -27.47
N HIS A 191 22.49 40.80 -26.22
CA HIS A 191 22.95 42.15 -25.88
C HIS A 191 24.40 42.35 -26.26
N ASP A 192 25.27 41.37 -26.04
CA ASP A 192 26.69 41.44 -26.42
C ASP A 192 26.90 41.41 -27.96
N ALA A 193 25.97 40.77 -28.71
CA ALA A 193 25.93 40.77 -30.16
C ALA A 193 25.47 42.12 -30.77
N LEU A 194 24.83 43.00 -29.97
CA LEU A 194 24.32 44.31 -30.40
C LEU A 194 25.30 45.47 -30.15
N THR A 195 26.54 45.26 -29.73
CA THR A 195 27.56 46.29 -29.54
C THR A 195 28.86 45.93 -30.27
N PRO A 196 29.48 46.87 -30.96
CA PRO A 196 29.17 48.28 -31.28
C PRO A 196 29.10 48.54 -32.77
N LEU A 197 28.30 49.53 -33.18
CA LEU A 197 28.50 50.22 -34.49
C LEU A 197 29.94 50.64 -34.65
N PRO A 198 30.56 50.39 -35.84
CA PRO A 198 31.94 50.77 -36.10
C PRO A 198 32.12 52.28 -35.95
N LYS A 199 33.16 52.74 -35.23
CA LYS A 199 33.55 54.14 -35.05
C LYS A 199 33.91 54.84 -36.36
N ALA A 200 33.53 54.33 -37.52
CA ALA A 200 33.88 54.83 -38.84
C ALA A 200 32.90 55.89 -39.39
N LEU A 201 31.87 56.30 -38.68
CA LEU A 201 30.90 57.32 -39.17
C LEU A 201 31.04 58.70 -38.57
N ASN A 202 32.10 58.95 -37.82
CA ASN A 202 32.36 60.29 -37.25
C ASN A 202 33.29 61.22 -38.12
N SER A 203 33.52 60.81 -39.35
CA SER A 203 34.43 61.60 -40.26
C SER A 203 33.69 62.32 -41.37
N PHE A 204 32.37 62.38 -41.38
CA PHE A 204 31.60 63.13 -42.39
C PHE A 204 30.60 64.08 -41.76
N LEU A 205 31.11 65.12 -41.10
CA LEU A 205 30.35 66.37 -40.92
C LEU A 205 31.19 67.51 -41.44
N PRO A 206 30.78 68.21 -42.52
CA PRO A 206 31.51 69.38 -43.00
C PRO A 206 31.25 70.56 -42.04
N LEU A 207 32.33 71.28 -41.72
CA LEU A 207 32.36 72.57 -41.14
C LEU A 207 31.63 73.57 -42.07
N LYS A 208 30.62 74.23 -41.64
CA LYS A 208 30.10 75.55 -42.09
C LYS A 208 29.17 76.08 -40.99
N ASP A 209 29.14 77.26 -40.60
CA ASP A 209 29.88 78.52 -40.83
C ASP A 209 29.48 79.42 -39.64
N LYS A 210 30.46 80.23 -39.22
CA LYS A 210 30.17 81.36 -38.36
C LYS A 210 29.35 82.37 -39.15
N GLN A 211 28.31 82.93 -38.53
CA GLN A 211 28.04 84.37 -38.62
C GLN A 211 26.99 84.79 -37.55
N HIS A 212 27.47 85.63 -36.64
CA HIS A 212 26.94 86.88 -36.18
C HIS A 212 25.44 87.21 -36.52
N ILE A 213 24.62 87.62 -35.53
CA ILE A 213 24.23 89.06 -35.42
C ILE A 213 23.23 89.18 -34.25
N CYS A 214 23.50 90.18 -33.43
CA CYS A 214 22.68 90.86 -32.39
C CYS A 214 22.16 90.10 -31.20
#